data_e65addfc1db6fafd50e2da01c5f8f393
#
_entry.id   e65addfc1db6fafd50e2da01c5f8f393
#
_cell.length_a   1.000
_cell.length_b   1.000
_cell.length_c   1.000
_cell.angle_alpha   90.00
_cell.angle_beta   90.00
_cell.angle_gamma   90.00
#
_symmetry.space_group_name_H-M   'P 1'
#
loop_
_entity.id
_entity.type
_entity.pdbx_description
1 polymer ?
#
loop_
_entity_poly.entity_id
_entity_poly.type
_entity_poly.pdbx_seq_one_letter_code
_entity_poly.pdbx_strand_id
1 'polypeptide(L)'
;MSQLKQLLETNPSEKIPELPFLSDSDWQMIVEHNALDTEEARRMAMSSARDAATLLFCNANLRPALLQHAEDNNGRFPADLSQLKPYFKSPVDDAVLQRYEILPTSKLPSSLVSHREAGEGFVITQKAPVNAALDGRVCLGLKSWKGGHGTNVWVPLP
;
A
#
# COMPACT_ATOMS: atom_id res chain seq x y z
N MET A 1 -12.71 21.10 -4.71
CA MET A 1 -12.56 19.65 -4.33
C MET A 1 -12.81 18.84 -5.57
N SER A 2 -11.95 17.87 -5.91
CA SER A 2 -12.17 17.06 -7.12
C SER A 2 -13.40 16.17 -6.95
N GLN A 3 -14.11 15.92 -8.05
CA GLN A 3 -15.29 15.04 -8.07
C GLN A 3 -14.98 13.66 -7.50
N LEU A 4 -13.79 13.12 -7.78
CA LEU A 4 -13.34 11.83 -7.25
C LEU A 4 -13.18 11.85 -5.71
N LYS A 5 -12.64 12.92 -5.14
CA LYS A 5 -12.52 13.08 -3.69
C LYS A 5 -13.90 13.10 -3.02
N GLN A 6 -14.86 13.76 -3.65
CA GLN A 6 -16.24 13.79 -3.19
C GLN A 6 -16.92 12.41 -3.28
N LEU A 7 -16.66 11.65 -4.36
CA LEU A 7 -17.14 10.27 -4.49
C LEU A 7 -16.63 9.36 -3.37
N LEU A 8 -15.36 9.45 -3.02
CA LEU A 8 -14.79 8.70 -1.90
C LEU A 8 -15.36 9.15 -0.55
N GLU A 9 -15.64 10.44 -0.38
CA GLU A 9 -16.26 10.94 0.86
C GLU A 9 -17.69 10.41 1.04
N THR A 10 -18.45 10.27 -0.04
CA THR A 10 -19.81 9.73 0.00
C THR A 10 -19.89 8.21 0.09
N ASN A 11 -18.76 7.50 -0.13
CA ASN A 11 -18.66 6.05 -0.06
C ASN A 11 -17.62 5.61 0.99
N PRO A 12 -17.97 5.58 2.29
CA PRO A 12 -17.04 5.26 3.36
C PRO A 12 -16.37 3.89 3.24
N SER A 13 -17.06 2.91 2.65
CA SER A 13 -16.52 1.56 2.40
C SER A 13 -15.39 1.52 1.37
N GLU A 14 -15.27 2.55 0.54
CA GLU A 14 -14.22 2.69 -0.47
C GLU A 14 -13.00 3.45 0.04
N LYS A 15 -13.09 4.04 1.24
CA LYS A 15 -12.00 4.82 1.83
C LYS A 15 -10.93 3.93 2.45
N ILE A 16 -9.70 4.41 2.34
CA ILE A 16 -8.57 3.89 3.11
C ILE A 16 -7.93 5.01 3.92
N PRO A 17 -7.34 4.72 5.07
CA PRO A 17 -6.73 5.74 5.93
C PRO A 17 -5.47 6.39 5.32
N GLU A 18 -4.92 5.86 4.23
CA GLU A 18 -3.79 6.45 3.50
C GLU A 18 -4.19 7.59 2.55
N LEU A 19 -5.47 7.77 2.22
CA LEU A 19 -5.91 8.83 1.29
C LEU A 19 -5.40 10.24 1.63
N PRO A 20 -5.24 10.62 2.92
CA PRO A 20 -4.66 11.91 3.29
C PRO A 20 -3.20 12.13 2.86
N PHE A 21 -2.48 11.09 2.46
CA PHE A 21 -1.13 11.23 1.90
C PHE A 21 -1.12 11.77 0.46
N LEU A 22 -2.26 11.73 -0.24
CA LEU A 22 -2.39 12.32 -1.58
C LEU A 22 -2.43 13.85 -1.49
N SER A 23 -1.53 14.49 -2.23
CA SER A 23 -1.57 15.95 -2.46
C SER A 23 -2.68 16.32 -3.46
N ASP A 24 -2.99 17.61 -3.55
CA ASP A 24 -3.97 18.07 -4.54
C ASP A 24 -3.50 17.81 -5.98
N SER A 25 -2.19 17.83 -6.25
CA SER A 25 -1.62 17.46 -7.55
C SER A 25 -1.77 15.98 -7.86
N ASP A 26 -1.66 15.10 -6.86
CA ASP A 26 -1.91 13.66 -7.05
C ASP A 26 -3.38 13.41 -7.41
N TRP A 27 -4.30 14.04 -6.70
CA TRP A 27 -5.72 13.98 -7.03
C TRP A 27 -6.04 14.48 -8.43
N GLN A 28 -5.43 15.58 -8.86
CA GLN A 28 -5.59 16.10 -10.21
C GLN A 28 -5.09 15.12 -11.26
N MET A 29 -3.89 14.58 -11.06
CA MET A 29 -3.30 13.59 -11.97
C MET A 29 -4.18 12.34 -12.11
N ILE A 30 -4.73 11.82 -11.01
CA ILE A 30 -5.62 10.66 -11.03
C ILE A 30 -6.88 10.96 -11.85
N VAL A 31 -7.48 12.14 -11.68
CA VAL A 31 -8.68 12.54 -12.44
C VAL A 31 -8.39 12.74 -13.92
N GLU A 32 -7.22 13.30 -14.26
CA GLU A 32 -6.82 13.49 -15.66
C GLU A 32 -6.60 12.17 -16.43
N HIS A 33 -6.18 11.12 -15.70
CA HIS A 33 -5.90 9.81 -16.30
C HIS A 33 -7.08 8.81 -16.24
N ASN A 34 -8.16 9.18 -15.56
CA ASN A 34 -9.32 8.30 -15.40
C ASN A 34 -10.60 9.01 -15.82
N ALA A 35 -11.38 8.37 -16.68
CA ALA A 35 -12.73 8.82 -16.97
C ALA A 35 -13.63 8.69 -15.71
N LEU A 36 -14.65 9.53 -15.58
CA LEU A 36 -15.61 9.49 -14.48
C LEU A 36 -17.06 9.42 -14.99
N ASP A 37 -17.25 9.15 -16.26
CA ASP A 37 -18.52 9.18 -16.97
C ASP A 37 -19.38 7.94 -16.75
N THR A 38 -18.73 6.79 -16.46
CA THR A 38 -19.41 5.53 -16.16
C THR A 38 -19.15 5.07 -14.73
N GLU A 39 -19.99 4.19 -14.22
CA GLU A 39 -19.78 3.62 -12.89
C GLU A 39 -18.50 2.78 -12.81
N GLU A 40 -18.21 2.01 -13.86
CA GLU A 40 -16.98 1.22 -13.94
C GLU A 40 -15.74 2.13 -13.93
N ALA A 41 -15.74 3.19 -14.74
CA ALA A 41 -14.66 4.16 -14.76
C ALA A 41 -14.46 4.86 -13.41
N ARG A 42 -15.55 5.17 -12.69
CA ARG A 42 -15.48 5.71 -11.32
C ARG A 42 -14.86 4.72 -10.34
N ARG A 43 -15.21 3.43 -10.41
CA ARG A 43 -14.59 2.38 -9.59
C ARG A 43 -13.09 2.25 -9.88
N MET A 44 -12.70 2.30 -11.14
CA MET A 44 -11.28 2.28 -11.54
C MET A 44 -10.54 3.50 -10.99
N ALA A 45 -11.13 4.69 -11.10
CA ALA A 45 -10.53 5.91 -10.56
C ALA A 45 -10.38 5.86 -9.02
N MET A 46 -11.37 5.34 -8.31
CA MET A 46 -11.27 5.15 -6.85
C MET A 46 -10.17 4.14 -6.48
N SER A 47 -10.05 3.04 -7.22
CA SER A 47 -8.95 2.09 -7.05
C SER A 47 -7.59 2.73 -7.32
N SER A 48 -7.45 3.50 -8.40
CA SER A 48 -6.23 4.24 -8.70
C SER A 48 -5.84 5.21 -7.58
N ALA A 49 -6.81 5.87 -6.95
CA ALA A 49 -6.55 6.74 -5.81
C ALA A 49 -6.06 5.96 -4.58
N ARG A 50 -6.66 4.79 -4.29
CA ARG A 50 -6.21 3.92 -3.20
C ARG A 50 -4.80 3.39 -3.43
N ASP A 51 -4.53 2.92 -4.65
CA ASP A 51 -3.20 2.42 -5.02
C ASP A 51 -2.13 3.51 -4.92
N ALA A 52 -2.41 4.71 -5.44
CA ALA A 52 -1.50 5.84 -5.34
C ALA A 52 -1.22 6.23 -3.88
N ALA A 53 -2.26 6.32 -3.03
CA ALA A 53 -2.12 6.63 -1.62
C ALA A 53 -1.29 5.57 -0.88
N THR A 54 -1.55 4.28 -1.14
CA THR A 54 -0.80 3.17 -0.57
C THR A 54 0.67 3.21 -0.99
N LEU A 55 0.95 3.44 -2.27
CA LEU A 55 2.32 3.54 -2.80
C LEU A 55 3.08 4.72 -2.20
N LEU A 56 2.45 5.89 -2.10
CA LEU A 56 3.05 7.08 -1.49
C LEU A 56 3.36 6.83 -0.02
N PHE A 57 2.43 6.26 0.74
CA PHE A 57 2.69 5.90 2.13
C PHE A 57 3.84 4.89 2.26
N CYS A 58 3.85 3.83 1.48
CA CYS A 58 4.90 2.82 1.51
C CYS A 58 6.26 3.41 1.16
N ASN A 59 6.35 4.25 0.13
CA ASN A 59 7.62 4.83 -0.32
C ASN A 59 8.15 5.90 0.63
N ALA A 60 7.29 6.81 1.08
CA ALA A 60 7.72 7.97 1.85
C ALA A 60 7.84 7.70 3.35
N ASN A 61 7.13 6.71 3.87
CA ASN A 61 7.05 6.44 5.32
C ASN A 61 7.48 5.02 5.68
N LEU A 62 6.79 4.01 5.17
CA LEU A 62 6.96 2.63 5.65
C LEU A 62 8.33 2.05 5.29
N ARG A 63 8.77 2.22 4.05
CA ARG A 63 10.07 1.72 3.58
C ARG A 63 11.25 2.38 4.30
N PRO A 64 11.34 3.72 4.42
CA PRO A 64 12.41 4.34 5.19
C PRO A 64 12.44 3.90 6.64
N ALA A 65 11.28 3.77 7.29
CA ALA A 65 11.17 3.30 8.67
C ALA A 65 11.66 1.85 8.83
N LEU A 66 11.28 0.97 7.88
CA LEU A 66 11.74 -0.42 7.88
C LEU A 66 13.25 -0.53 7.72
N LEU A 67 13.84 0.23 6.80
CA LEU A 67 15.30 0.22 6.56
C LEU A 67 16.05 0.75 7.78
N GLN A 68 15.61 1.84 8.38
CA GLN A 68 16.25 2.39 9.59
C GLN A 68 16.12 1.44 10.79
N HIS A 69 14.93 0.83 10.97
CA HIS A 69 14.75 -0.20 12.00
C HIS A 69 15.74 -1.35 11.81
N ALA A 70 15.90 -1.84 10.58
CA ALA A 70 16.82 -2.94 10.29
C ALA A 70 18.27 -2.55 10.55
N GLU A 71 18.68 -1.33 10.20
CA GLU A 71 20.02 -0.81 10.47
C GLU A 71 20.31 -0.80 11.98
N ASP A 72 19.38 -0.30 12.80
CA ASP A 72 19.53 -0.22 14.25
C ASP A 72 19.41 -1.58 14.94
N ASN A 73 18.86 -2.59 14.29
CA ASN A 73 18.60 -3.91 14.85
C ASN A 73 19.38 -5.05 14.14
N ASN A 74 20.59 -4.77 13.64
CA ASN A 74 21.48 -5.75 13.01
C ASN A 74 20.85 -6.50 11.81
N GLY A 75 20.09 -5.81 10.99
CA GLY A 75 19.43 -6.35 9.80
C GLY A 75 18.17 -7.16 10.08
N ARG A 76 17.66 -7.13 11.32
CA ARG A 76 16.46 -7.88 11.70
C ARG A 76 15.19 -7.18 11.22
N PHE A 77 14.28 -7.97 10.72
CA PHE A 77 12.93 -7.53 10.40
C PHE A 77 12.14 -7.26 11.70
N PRO A 78 11.25 -6.26 11.75
CA PRO A 78 10.43 -6.03 12.93
C PRO A 78 9.52 -7.25 13.19
N ALA A 79 9.32 -7.58 14.46
CA ALA A 79 8.38 -8.63 14.86
C ALA A 79 6.93 -8.14 14.80
N ASP A 80 6.73 -6.83 14.96
CA ASP A 80 5.44 -6.16 14.91
C ASP A 80 5.59 -4.77 14.28
N LEU A 81 4.57 -4.31 13.56
CA LEU A 81 4.59 -3.01 12.88
C LEU A 81 4.68 -1.82 13.83
N SER A 82 4.26 -1.98 15.10
CA SER A 82 4.41 -0.92 16.10
C SER A 82 5.87 -0.56 16.38
N GLN A 83 6.80 -1.48 16.15
CA GLN A 83 8.24 -1.24 16.27
C GLN A 83 8.77 -0.23 15.25
N LEU A 84 8.02 0.03 14.18
CA LEU A 84 8.36 1.04 13.17
C LEU A 84 7.94 2.46 13.56
N LYS A 85 7.05 2.62 14.56
CA LYS A 85 6.54 3.94 14.97
C LYS A 85 7.63 4.97 15.30
N PRO A 86 8.71 4.61 16.03
CA PRO A 86 9.79 5.56 16.33
C PRO A 86 10.59 6.03 15.11
N TYR A 87 10.48 5.32 14.00
CA TYR A 87 11.24 5.59 12.78
C TYR A 87 10.46 6.40 11.73
N PHE A 88 9.18 6.67 11.96
CA PHE A 88 8.43 7.56 11.09
C PHE A 88 8.83 9.01 11.30
N LYS A 89 9.03 9.75 10.21
CA LYS A 89 9.35 11.20 10.25
C LYS A 89 8.24 12.03 10.88
N SER A 90 7.00 11.59 10.75
CA SER A 90 5.82 12.19 11.34
C SER A 90 4.94 11.09 11.92
N PRO A 91 4.15 11.37 12.97
CA PRO A 91 3.24 10.39 13.53
C PRO A 91 2.31 9.81 12.46
N VAL A 92 2.21 8.48 12.43
CA VAL A 92 1.31 7.74 11.52
C VAL A 92 0.14 7.21 12.35
N ASP A 93 -1.07 7.40 11.84
CA ASP A 93 -2.29 6.89 12.48
C ASP A 93 -2.24 5.35 12.55
N ASP A 94 -2.65 4.80 13.69
CA ASP A 94 -2.72 3.36 13.90
C ASP A 94 -3.65 2.67 12.91
N ALA A 95 -4.70 3.34 12.45
CA ALA A 95 -5.59 2.84 11.41
C ALA A 95 -4.87 2.54 10.09
N VAL A 96 -3.83 3.31 9.74
CA VAL A 96 -2.98 3.03 8.58
C VAL A 96 -2.19 1.74 8.81
N LEU A 97 -1.49 1.62 9.95
CA LEU A 97 -0.67 0.44 10.24
C LEU A 97 -1.49 -0.84 10.37
N GLN A 98 -2.73 -0.74 10.88
CA GLN A 98 -3.64 -1.88 11.01
C GLN A 98 -4.03 -2.52 9.67
N ARG A 99 -3.89 -1.81 8.55
CA ARG A 99 -4.12 -2.38 7.21
C ARG A 99 -3.01 -3.29 6.73
N TYR A 100 -1.85 -3.26 7.38
CA TYR A 100 -0.68 -4.03 6.98
C TYR A 100 -0.43 -5.19 7.93
N GLU A 101 0.30 -6.18 7.43
CA GLU A 101 0.77 -7.33 8.18
C GLU A 101 2.18 -7.70 7.76
N ILE A 102 2.87 -8.42 8.64
CA ILE A 102 4.18 -9.02 8.37
C ILE A 102 3.94 -10.48 8.04
N LEU A 103 4.40 -10.90 6.88
CA LEU A 103 4.29 -12.29 6.43
C LEU A 103 5.66 -12.86 6.06
N PRO A 104 5.92 -14.15 6.33
CA PRO A 104 7.07 -14.82 5.74
C PRO A 104 6.89 -14.92 4.23
N THR A 105 7.97 -14.71 3.48
CA THR A 105 7.98 -14.76 2.01
C THR A 105 7.47 -16.07 1.45
N SER A 106 7.62 -17.17 2.21
CA SER A 106 7.10 -18.50 1.86
C SER A 106 5.57 -18.57 1.74
N LYS A 107 4.84 -17.61 2.33
CA LYS A 107 3.37 -17.53 2.21
C LYS A 107 2.91 -16.71 1.01
N LEU A 108 3.83 -16.07 0.30
CA LEU A 108 3.46 -15.28 -0.89
C LEU A 108 3.45 -16.16 -2.14
N PRO A 109 2.56 -15.88 -3.11
CA PRO A 109 2.65 -16.47 -4.44
C PRO A 109 3.99 -16.15 -5.08
N SER A 110 4.54 -17.09 -5.85
CA SER A 110 5.84 -16.92 -6.52
C SER A 110 5.89 -15.70 -7.44
N SER A 111 4.75 -15.27 -7.97
CA SER A 111 4.62 -14.06 -8.78
C SER A 111 4.88 -12.75 -8.00
N LEU A 112 4.72 -12.77 -6.69
CA LEU A 112 4.91 -11.62 -5.80
C LEU A 112 6.29 -11.64 -5.10
N VAL A 113 6.98 -12.76 -5.12
CA VAL A 113 8.32 -12.91 -4.52
C VAL A 113 9.36 -12.69 -5.59
N SER A 114 10.28 -11.74 -5.39
CA SER A 114 11.45 -11.65 -6.25
C SER A 114 12.43 -12.78 -5.95
N HIS A 115 13.25 -13.18 -6.95
CA HIS A 115 14.30 -14.19 -6.74
C HIS A 115 15.29 -13.85 -5.61
N ARG A 116 15.39 -12.57 -5.25
CA ARG A 116 16.25 -12.09 -4.16
C ARG A 116 15.65 -12.28 -2.77
N GLU A 117 14.34 -12.45 -2.69
CA GLU A 117 13.59 -12.62 -1.44
C GLU A 117 13.14 -14.06 -1.22
N ALA A 118 13.19 -14.88 -2.28
CA ALA A 118 12.88 -16.30 -2.18
C ALA A 118 13.83 -16.98 -1.18
N GLY A 119 13.30 -17.31 0.00
CA GLY A 119 14.01 -18.01 1.06
C GLY A 119 14.58 -17.13 2.19
N GLU A 120 14.50 -15.81 2.11
CA GLU A 120 15.08 -14.91 3.12
C GLU A 120 14.07 -13.99 3.77
N GLY A 121 13.23 -14.48 4.67
CA GLY A 121 12.68 -13.58 5.64
C GLY A 121 11.22 -13.21 5.44
N PHE A 122 10.92 -11.93 5.58
CA PHE A 122 9.58 -11.39 5.76
C PHE A 122 9.31 -10.24 4.79
N VAL A 123 8.04 -9.97 4.55
CA VAL A 123 7.55 -8.79 3.87
C VAL A 123 6.43 -8.13 4.66
N ILE A 124 6.27 -6.82 4.45
CA ILE A 124 5.09 -6.08 4.87
C ILE A 124 4.17 -5.98 3.66
N THR A 125 2.91 -6.31 3.83
CA THR A 125 1.89 -6.24 2.78
C THR A 125 0.54 -5.86 3.37
N GLN A 126 -0.41 -5.41 2.54
CA GLN A 126 -1.77 -5.17 3.02
C GLN A 126 -2.47 -6.49 3.38
N LYS A 127 -3.30 -6.48 4.42
CA LYS A 127 -4.12 -7.64 4.85
C LYS A 127 -5.21 -7.98 3.85
N ALA A 128 -5.88 -6.96 3.32
CA ALA A 128 -6.99 -7.10 2.40
C ALA A 128 -7.10 -5.90 1.45
N PRO A 129 -7.60 -6.09 0.22
CA PRO A 129 -7.99 -5.00 -0.66
C PRO A 129 -9.35 -4.45 -0.25
N VAL A 130 -9.70 -3.26 -0.72
CA VAL A 130 -11.09 -2.78 -0.71
C VAL A 130 -11.84 -3.42 -1.88
N ASN A 131 -11.21 -3.45 -3.06
CA ASN A 131 -11.73 -4.10 -4.24
C ASN A 131 -10.70 -5.12 -4.79
N ALA A 132 -10.96 -6.41 -4.59
CA ALA A 132 -10.02 -7.47 -4.96
C ALA A 132 -9.77 -7.60 -6.48
N ALA A 133 -10.68 -7.09 -7.30
CA ALA A 133 -10.56 -7.15 -8.77
C ALA A 133 -9.72 -6.00 -9.34
N LEU A 134 -9.61 -4.88 -8.62
CA LEU A 134 -9.02 -3.65 -9.13
C LEU A 134 -7.79 -3.18 -8.34
N ASP A 135 -7.80 -3.36 -7.01
CA ASP A 135 -6.74 -2.83 -6.14
C ASP A 135 -5.43 -3.61 -6.29
N GLY A 136 -4.32 -2.88 -6.31
CA GLY A 136 -2.99 -3.46 -6.31
C GLY A 136 -2.52 -3.91 -4.92
N ARG A 137 -1.55 -4.82 -4.89
CA ARG A 137 -0.88 -5.26 -3.68
C ARG A 137 0.54 -4.73 -3.63
N VAL A 138 0.96 -4.24 -2.46
CA VAL A 138 2.35 -3.87 -2.17
C VAL A 138 2.97 -4.99 -1.32
N CYS A 139 4.17 -5.40 -1.69
CA CYS A 139 5.03 -6.28 -0.91
C CYS A 139 6.36 -5.57 -0.67
N LEU A 140 6.67 -5.26 0.57
CA LEU A 140 7.84 -4.51 0.97
C LEU A 140 8.77 -5.37 1.80
N GLY A 141 9.92 -5.72 1.24
CA GLY A 141 11.03 -6.42 1.93
C GLY A 141 12.22 -5.50 2.19
N LEU A 142 13.24 -6.01 2.87
CA LEU A 142 14.48 -5.27 3.13
C LEU A 142 15.29 -5.03 1.86
N LYS A 143 15.33 -6.01 0.96
CA LYS A 143 16.17 -5.98 -0.26
C LYS A 143 15.42 -5.58 -1.50
N SER A 144 14.10 -5.71 -1.51
CA SER A 144 13.28 -5.36 -2.66
C SER A 144 11.92 -4.87 -2.21
N TRP A 145 11.26 -4.15 -3.10
CA TRP A 145 9.86 -3.90 -2.96
C TRP A 145 9.18 -4.03 -4.33
N LYS A 146 7.96 -4.51 -4.30
CA LYS A 146 7.07 -4.51 -5.47
C LYS A 146 5.79 -3.81 -5.10
N GLY A 147 5.41 -2.89 -5.92
CA GLY A 147 4.12 -2.24 -5.89
C GLY A 147 3.88 -1.65 -7.27
N GLY A 148 2.68 -1.70 -7.76
CA GLY A 148 2.39 -1.13 -9.06
C GLY A 148 0.94 -1.30 -9.48
N HIS A 149 0.52 -0.37 -10.34
CA HIS A 149 -0.77 -0.37 -10.96
C HIS A 149 -0.99 -1.57 -11.87
N GLY A 150 -2.15 -2.16 -11.80
CA GLY A 150 -2.86 -2.73 -12.94
C GLY A 150 -2.56 -4.15 -13.38
N THR A 151 -1.59 -4.87 -12.79
CA THR A 151 -1.34 -6.28 -13.15
C THR A 151 -1.29 -7.24 -11.96
N ASN A 152 -1.34 -6.73 -10.77
CA ASN A 152 -1.37 -7.56 -9.58
C ASN A 152 -2.81 -7.66 -9.08
N VAL A 153 -3.61 -8.45 -9.79
CA VAL A 153 -4.86 -8.96 -9.24
C VAL A 153 -4.55 -9.47 -7.83
N TRP A 154 -5.34 -9.04 -6.87
CA TRP A 154 -5.21 -9.51 -5.50
C TRP A 154 -5.34 -11.03 -5.48
N VAL A 155 -4.22 -11.71 -5.35
CA VAL A 155 -4.21 -13.17 -5.24
C VAL A 155 -4.46 -13.50 -3.77
N PRO A 156 -5.54 -14.26 -3.44
CA PRO A 156 -5.74 -14.74 -2.09
C PRO A 156 -4.49 -15.51 -1.62
N LEU A 157 -4.06 -15.24 -0.40
CA LEU A 157 -3.00 -16.05 0.21
C LEU A 157 -3.59 -17.41 0.59
N PRO A 158 -2.83 -18.49 0.40
CA PRO A 158 -3.25 -19.81 0.81
C PRO A 158 -3.46 -19.93 2.32
#